data_07d615cf4f00b8e79d9041d42190f8c6
#
_entry.id   07d615cf4f00b8e79d9041d42190f8c6
#
_cell.length_a   1.000
_cell.length_b   1.000
_cell.length_c   1.000
_cell.angle_alpha   90.00
_cell.angle_beta   90.00
_cell.angle_gamma   90.00
#
_symmetry.space_group_name_H-M   'P 1'
#
loop_
_entity.id
_entity.type
_entity.pdbx_description
1 polymer ?
#
loop_
_entity_poly.entity_id
_entity_poly.type
_entity_poly.pdbx_seq_one_letter_code
_entity_poly.pdbx_strand_id
1 'polypeptide(L)'
;MIEVIDWTSAEATALIADQEKTVLYVYTPMCGTCQLAKKMLTVVEATISELEIGMLDLNYAPHLAREYEIESVPCLLIFERGTLVKKIYAFHSVEYLYIELQ
;
A
#
# COMPACT_ATOMS: atom_id res chain seq x y z
N MET A 1 -13.87 10.77 -8.33
CA MET A 1 -13.03 9.59 -8.54
C MET A 1 -11.98 9.54 -7.42
N ILE A 2 -11.81 8.38 -6.82
CA ILE A 2 -10.82 8.21 -5.76
C ILE A 2 -9.50 7.82 -6.41
N GLU A 3 -8.42 8.41 -5.95
CA GLU A 3 -7.09 8.11 -6.46
C GLU A 3 -6.19 7.65 -5.32
N VAL A 4 -5.20 6.83 -5.65
CA VAL A 4 -4.17 6.42 -4.71
C VAL A 4 -3.35 7.66 -4.36
N ILE A 5 -3.30 8.02 -3.08
CA ILE A 5 -2.76 9.28 -2.58
C ILE A 5 -1.43 9.07 -1.86
N ASP A 6 -0.45 9.96 -2.11
CA ASP A 6 0.82 9.91 -1.40
C ASP A 6 0.66 10.30 0.07
N TRP A 7 1.21 9.49 0.96
CA TRP A 7 1.28 9.78 2.38
C TRP A 7 2.73 10.01 2.80
N THR A 8 2.91 10.88 3.78
CA THR A 8 4.21 10.98 4.46
C THR A 8 4.34 9.81 5.43
N SER A 9 5.56 9.55 5.91
CA SER A 9 5.76 8.49 6.89
C SER A 9 4.99 8.79 8.19
N ALA A 10 4.88 10.05 8.57
CA ALA A 10 4.13 10.45 9.77
C ALA A 10 2.62 10.20 9.58
N GLU A 11 2.08 10.53 8.40
CA GLU A 11 0.68 10.25 8.08
C GLU A 11 0.40 8.75 8.08
N ALA A 12 1.28 7.98 7.45
CA ALA A 12 1.14 6.53 7.40
C ALA A 12 1.13 5.93 8.80
N THR A 13 2.07 6.33 9.65
CA THR A 13 2.16 5.84 11.03
C THR A 13 0.89 6.15 11.82
N ALA A 14 0.37 7.37 11.69
CA ALA A 14 -0.84 7.78 12.39
C ALA A 14 -2.07 6.98 11.91
N LEU A 15 -2.20 6.80 10.61
CA LEU A 15 -3.34 6.08 10.04
C LEU A 15 -3.30 4.59 10.40
N ILE A 16 -2.11 3.98 10.37
CA ILE A 16 -1.95 2.58 10.79
C ILE A 16 -2.42 2.39 12.23
N ALA A 17 -2.09 3.34 13.11
CA ALA A 17 -2.47 3.25 14.52
C ALA A 17 -3.96 3.47 14.74
N ASP A 18 -4.58 4.35 13.96
CA ASP A 18 -5.96 4.81 14.21
C ASP A 18 -7.05 4.05 13.48
N GLN A 19 -6.76 3.49 12.32
CA GLN A 19 -7.78 2.85 11.49
C GLN A 19 -7.91 1.36 11.79
N GLU A 20 -9.11 0.83 11.59
CA GLU A 20 -9.34 -0.61 11.71
C GLU A 20 -8.59 -1.37 10.63
N LYS A 21 -8.57 -0.83 9.42
CA LYS A 21 -7.86 -1.42 8.29
C LYS A 21 -7.10 -0.32 7.56
N THR A 22 -5.82 -0.57 7.30
CA THR A 22 -4.98 0.36 6.55
C THR A 22 -4.28 -0.41 5.44
N VAL A 23 -4.33 0.14 4.22
CA VAL A 23 -3.63 -0.44 3.08
C VAL A 23 -2.58 0.56 2.63
N LEU A 24 -1.33 0.13 2.64
CA LEU A 24 -0.19 0.98 2.30
C LEU A 24 0.58 0.39 1.14
N TYR A 25 0.69 1.15 0.06
CA TYR A 25 1.45 0.77 -1.12
C TYR A 25 2.81 1.45 -1.08
N VAL A 26 3.87 0.64 -0.99
CA VAL A 26 5.25 1.12 -0.89
C VAL A 26 5.94 0.99 -2.24
N TYR A 27 6.57 2.07 -2.68
CA TYR A 27 7.18 2.16 -4.00
C TYR A 27 8.45 3.01 -3.96
N THR A 28 9.14 3.06 -5.11
CA THR A 28 10.18 4.07 -5.36
C THR A 28 9.93 4.67 -6.74
N PRO A 29 10.32 5.95 -6.97
CA PRO A 29 10.07 6.60 -8.26
C PRO A 29 10.78 5.94 -9.45
N MET A 30 11.90 5.27 -9.21
CA MET A 30 12.70 4.64 -10.28
C MET A 30 12.24 3.22 -10.61
N CYS A 31 11.13 2.77 -10.08
CA CYS A 31 10.65 1.40 -10.21
C CYS A 31 9.57 1.32 -11.29
N GLY A 32 9.91 0.70 -12.44
CA GLY A 32 8.96 0.54 -13.55
C GLY A 32 7.76 -0.34 -13.20
N THR A 33 8.00 -1.44 -12.49
CA THR A 33 6.92 -2.33 -12.06
C THR A 33 6.00 -1.67 -11.03
N CYS A 34 6.51 -0.69 -10.27
CA CYS A 34 5.69 0.06 -9.33
C CYS A 34 4.63 0.91 -10.06
N GLN A 35 4.96 1.42 -11.26
CA GLN A 35 4.00 2.19 -12.04
C GLN A 35 2.83 1.34 -12.51
N LEU A 36 3.11 0.12 -12.96
CA LEU A 36 2.07 -0.82 -13.33
C LEU A 36 1.22 -1.21 -12.12
N ALA A 37 1.88 -1.49 -11.00
CA ALA A 37 1.20 -1.84 -9.75
C ALA A 37 0.24 -0.71 -9.31
N LYS A 38 0.67 0.53 -9.43
CA LYS A 38 -0.16 1.68 -9.10
C LYS A 38 -1.43 1.72 -9.94
N LYS A 39 -1.32 1.45 -11.24
CA LYS A 39 -2.48 1.42 -12.13
C LYS A 39 -3.47 0.35 -11.70
N MET A 40 -2.97 -0.83 -11.34
CA MET A 40 -3.80 -1.92 -10.87
C MET A 40 -4.52 -1.55 -9.57
N LEU A 41 -3.81 -0.95 -8.63
CA LEU A 41 -4.38 -0.52 -7.35
C LEU A 41 -5.42 0.58 -7.53
N THR A 42 -5.22 1.49 -8.47
CA THR A 42 -6.19 2.54 -8.76
C THR A 42 -7.52 1.94 -9.21
N VAL A 43 -7.47 0.91 -10.06
CA VAL A 43 -8.68 0.22 -10.52
C VAL A 43 -9.38 -0.47 -9.34
N VAL A 44 -8.62 -1.16 -8.49
CA VAL A 44 -9.18 -1.87 -7.34
C VAL A 44 -9.80 -0.89 -6.34
N GLU A 45 -9.11 0.21 -6.06
CA GLU A 45 -9.61 1.24 -5.15
C GLU A 45 -10.93 1.82 -5.62
N ALA A 46 -11.06 2.05 -6.93
CA ALA A 46 -12.30 2.56 -7.51
C ALA A 46 -13.44 1.54 -7.45
N THR A 47 -13.11 0.26 -7.31
CA THR A 47 -14.10 -0.83 -7.32
C THR A 47 -14.62 -1.16 -5.93
N ILE A 48 -13.78 -1.03 -4.90
CA ILE A 48 -14.15 -1.37 -3.52
C ILE A 48 -14.57 -0.09 -2.78
N SER A 49 -15.83 -0.07 -2.32
CA SER A 49 -16.36 1.07 -1.57
C SER A 49 -15.57 1.29 -0.27
N GLU A 50 -15.28 2.54 0.03
CA GLU A 50 -14.59 2.95 1.27
C GLU A 50 -13.13 2.51 1.39
N LEU A 51 -12.59 1.88 0.35
CA LEU A 51 -11.17 1.53 0.36
C LEU A 51 -10.33 2.76 0.05
N GLU A 52 -9.34 3.03 0.89
CA GLU A 52 -8.36 4.08 0.66
C GLU A 52 -6.97 3.45 0.70
N ILE A 53 -6.21 3.63 -0.37
CA ILE A 53 -4.85 3.12 -0.45
C ILE A 53 -3.88 4.29 -0.39
N GLY A 54 -3.03 4.30 0.63
CA GLY A 54 -1.98 5.30 0.73
C GLY A 54 -0.73 4.84 0.02
N MET A 55 -0.02 5.78 -0.62
CA MET A 55 1.26 5.51 -1.27
C MET A 55 2.39 6.06 -0.40
N LEU A 56 3.46 5.30 -0.26
CA LEU A 56 4.62 5.72 0.50
C LEU A 56 5.88 5.53 -0.33
N ASP A 57 6.62 6.61 -0.57
CA ASP A 57 7.92 6.54 -1.21
C ASP A 57 8.93 6.04 -0.17
N LEU A 58 9.45 4.83 -0.39
CA LEU A 58 10.34 4.18 0.55
C LEU A 58 11.64 4.98 0.79
N ASN A 59 12.06 5.78 -0.18
CA ASN A 59 13.27 6.61 -0.04
C ASN A 59 13.16 7.60 1.11
N TYR A 60 11.94 8.00 1.46
CA TYR A 60 11.70 8.95 2.56
C TYR A 60 11.27 8.28 3.86
N ALA A 61 11.26 6.96 3.90
CA ALA A 61 10.79 6.23 5.07
C ALA A 61 11.62 4.96 5.33
N PRO A 62 12.96 5.07 5.41
CA PRO A 62 13.79 3.88 5.61
C PRO A 62 13.52 3.16 6.92
N HIS A 63 13.06 3.87 7.94
CA HIS A 63 12.73 3.24 9.23
C HIS A 63 11.53 2.31 9.12
N LEU A 64 10.56 2.62 8.24
CA LEU A 64 9.41 1.75 8.02
C LEU A 64 9.83 0.48 7.27
N ALA A 65 10.81 0.60 6.37
CA ALA A 65 11.34 -0.57 5.67
C ALA A 65 11.95 -1.56 6.67
N ARG A 66 12.64 -1.06 7.68
CA ARG A 66 13.23 -1.91 8.72
C ARG A 66 12.16 -2.47 9.64
N GLU A 67 11.23 -1.64 10.06
CA GLU A 67 10.18 -2.04 11.01
C GLU A 67 9.32 -3.16 10.44
N TYR A 68 8.92 -3.06 9.19
CA TYR A 68 8.04 -4.03 8.55
C TYR A 68 8.77 -5.02 7.64
N GLU A 69 10.10 -4.99 7.68
CA GLU A 69 10.95 -5.92 6.93
C GLU A 69 10.59 -5.95 5.45
N ILE A 70 10.53 -4.76 4.83
CA ILE A 70 10.23 -4.62 3.40
C ILE A 70 11.49 -4.94 2.62
N GLU A 71 11.47 -6.01 1.84
CA GLU A 71 12.65 -6.51 1.12
C GLU A 71 12.78 -5.96 -0.30
N SER A 72 11.68 -5.55 -0.90
CA SER A 72 11.69 -5.00 -2.26
C SER A 72 10.42 -4.21 -2.54
N VAL A 73 10.41 -3.47 -3.66
CA VAL A 73 9.24 -2.75 -4.14
C VAL A 73 8.87 -3.26 -5.52
N PRO A 74 7.60 -3.26 -5.92
CA PRO A 74 6.44 -2.77 -5.15
C PRO A 74 6.10 -3.69 -3.98
N CYS A 75 5.53 -3.11 -2.93
CA CYS A 75 5.11 -3.89 -1.77
C CYS A 75 3.79 -3.31 -1.25
N LEU A 76 2.81 -4.18 -1.04
CA LEU A 76 1.53 -3.78 -0.48
C LEU A 76 1.44 -4.33 0.94
N LEU A 77 1.23 -3.44 1.90
CA LEU A 77 1.10 -3.79 3.31
C LEU A 77 -0.35 -3.62 3.74
N ILE A 78 -0.90 -4.65 4.36
CA ILE A 78 -2.26 -4.60 4.89
C ILE A 78 -2.20 -4.71 6.40
N PHE A 79 -2.77 -3.71 7.08
CA PHE A 79 -2.79 -3.65 8.54
C PHE A 79 -4.22 -3.77 9.05
N GLU A 80 -4.37 -4.41 10.19
CA GLU A 80 -5.64 -4.45 10.91
C GLU A 80 -5.38 -4.05 12.35
N ARG A 81 -6.03 -2.96 12.77
CA ARG A 81 -5.91 -2.42 14.13
C ARG A 81 -4.46 -2.22 14.56
N GLY A 82 -3.65 -1.64 13.67
CA GLY A 82 -2.25 -1.34 13.95
C GLY A 82 -1.29 -2.49 13.73
N THR A 83 -1.77 -3.68 13.41
CA THR A 83 -0.94 -4.87 13.22
C THR A 83 -0.83 -5.23 11.74
N LEU A 84 0.40 -5.45 11.27
CA LEU A 84 0.63 -5.90 9.90
C LEU A 84 0.15 -7.34 9.77
N VAL A 85 -0.86 -7.57 8.91
CA VAL A 85 -1.43 -8.90 8.72
C VAL A 85 -1.05 -9.53 7.39
N LYS A 86 -0.68 -8.74 6.39
CA LYS A 86 -0.29 -9.27 5.09
C LYS A 86 0.67 -8.35 4.38
N LYS A 87 1.60 -8.97 3.65
CA LYS A 87 2.61 -8.28 2.86
C LYS A 87 2.62 -8.94 1.49
N ILE A 88 2.34 -8.16 0.44
CA ILE A 88 2.21 -8.68 -0.93
C ILE A 88 3.25 -8.02 -1.82
N TYR A 89 4.08 -8.83 -2.47
CA TYR A 89 5.08 -8.37 -3.42
C TYR A 89 4.67 -8.65 -4.87
N ALA A 90 4.01 -9.77 -5.12
CA ALA A 90 3.55 -10.15 -6.46
C ALA A 90 2.07 -9.78 -6.61
N PHE A 91 1.79 -8.81 -7.47
CA PHE A 91 0.43 -8.28 -7.58
C PHE A 91 -0.46 -9.05 -8.55
N HIS A 92 0.11 -9.88 -9.39
CA HIS A 92 -0.57 -10.80 -10.32
C HIS A 92 -1.60 -10.11 -11.25
N SER A 93 -2.76 -9.77 -10.72
CA SER A 93 -3.86 -9.21 -11.50
C SER A 93 -4.73 -8.30 -10.64
N VAL A 94 -5.58 -7.51 -11.30
CA VAL A 94 -6.58 -6.70 -10.61
C VAL A 94 -7.53 -7.58 -9.78
N GLU A 95 -7.93 -8.73 -10.34
CA GLU A 95 -8.83 -9.66 -9.65
C GLU A 95 -8.20 -10.23 -8.38
N TYR A 96 -6.93 -10.59 -8.44
CA TYR A 96 -6.20 -11.08 -7.29
C TYR A 96 -6.19 -10.03 -6.16
N LEU A 97 -5.85 -8.79 -6.51
CA LEU A 97 -5.81 -7.70 -5.54
C LEU A 97 -7.19 -7.38 -4.98
N TYR A 98 -8.21 -7.43 -5.83
CA TYR A 98 -9.58 -7.20 -5.41
C TYR A 98 -9.98 -8.19 -4.29
N ILE A 99 -9.65 -9.45 -4.47
CA ILE A 99 -9.95 -10.49 -3.47
C ILE A 99 -9.15 -10.25 -2.19
N GLU A 100 -7.87 -9.91 -2.32
CA GLU A 100 -7.01 -9.71 -1.16
C GLU A 100 -7.36 -8.46 -0.35
N LEU A 101 -7.96 -7.45 -0.99
CA LEU A 101 -8.27 -6.17 -0.35
C LEU A 101 -9.71 -6.02 0.12
N GLN A 102 -10.54 -7.01 -0.13
CA GLN A 102 -11.90 -6.99 0.37
C GLN A 102 -11.98 -7.12 1.89
#